data_eeb88287a2dcdcb4a32bcaa316c55526
#
_entry.id   eeb88287a2dcdcb4a32bcaa316c55526
#
_cell.length_a   1.000
_cell.length_b   1.000
_cell.length_c   1.000
_cell.angle_alpha   90.00
_cell.angle_beta   90.00
_cell.angle_gamma   90.00
#
_symmetry.space_group_name_H-M   'P 1'
#
loop_
_entity.id
_entity.type
_entity.pdbx_description
1 polymer ?
#
loop_
_entity_poly.entity_id
_entity_poly.type
_entity_poly.pdbx_seq_one_letter_code
_entity_poly.pdbx_strand_id
1 'polypeptide(L)'
;VEVKNLNSIRNVKRAIEIEAQRMMEMAERGETIQQQTRSFDAERMTTFSLRSKEEANDYRYFPDPDLPPFLISAAQLESIRSEMPELPDAIQQRYIKDFQLPAYDARLLSDEKELVHYFEATIQFTKQYKAVANWLLGPIKAWLNENNLNMDQFKLEPPQLARLVELVHSGKISFSSASSRLFPRLLEQPSADPVILATSLQLLQDAGEDQIEQWVVEVLSKMPEKVAEYKKGKKGLIGLFM
;
A
#
# COMPACT_ATOMS: atom_id res chain seq x y z
N VAL A 1 -5.32 -27.52 -20.67
CA VAL A 1 -6.44 -28.00 -21.48
C VAL A 1 -7.32 -26.83 -21.85
N GLU A 2 -7.73 -26.73 -23.11
CA GLU A 2 -8.74 -25.77 -23.59
C GLU A 2 -10.06 -26.53 -23.80
N VAL A 3 -11.17 -26.02 -23.23
CA VAL A 3 -12.48 -26.66 -23.41
C VAL A 3 -13.36 -25.72 -24.23
N LYS A 4 -13.93 -26.28 -25.32
CA LYS A 4 -14.86 -25.59 -26.23
C LYS A 4 -16.30 -26.06 -26.05
N ASN A 5 -17.25 -25.39 -26.71
CA ASN A 5 -18.69 -25.68 -26.70
C ASN A 5 -19.35 -25.47 -25.33
N LEU A 6 -19.04 -24.33 -24.71
CA LEU A 6 -19.57 -23.92 -23.40
C LEU A 6 -20.60 -22.79 -23.60
N ASN A 7 -21.89 -23.15 -23.63
CA ASN A 7 -22.97 -22.24 -24.01
C ASN A 7 -23.63 -21.55 -22.79
N SER A 8 -23.22 -21.83 -21.57
CA SER A 8 -23.75 -21.21 -20.36
C SER A 8 -22.73 -21.23 -19.21
N ILE A 9 -22.90 -20.35 -18.25
CA ILE A 9 -22.09 -20.32 -17.02
C ILE A 9 -22.18 -21.66 -16.28
N ARG A 10 -23.36 -22.28 -16.27
CA ARG A 10 -23.57 -23.62 -15.69
C ARG A 10 -22.73 -24.69 -16.38
N ASN A 11 -22.60 -24.64 -17.68
CA ASN A 11 -21.78 -25.59 -18.43
C ASN A 11 -20.29 -25.32 -18.24
N VAL A 12 -19.87 -24.05 -18.09
CA VAL A 12 -18.49 -23.70 -17.71
C VAL A 12 -18.12 -24.33 -16.38
N LYS A 13 -18.95 -24.16 -15.34
CA LYS A 13 -18.72 -24.75 -14.02
C LYS A 13 -18.58 -26.27 -14.10
N ARG A 14 -19.51 -26.93 -14.78
CA ARG A 14 -19.53 -28.41 -14.95
C ARG A 14 -18.29 -28.91 -15.69
N ALA A 15 -17.92 -28.23 -16.77
CA ALA A 15 -16.75 -28.60 -17.55
C ALA A 15 -15.46 -28.51 -16.72
N ILE A 16 -15.33 -27.49 -15.86
CA ILE A 16 -14.19 -27.35 -14.93
C ILE A 16 -14.16 -28.51 -13.97
N GLU A 17 -15.29 -28.87 -13.34
CA GLU A 17 -15.37 -29.96 -12.36
C GLU A 17 -15.01 -31.31 -13.03
N ILE A 18 -15.53 -31.57 -14.22
CA ILE A 18 -15.27 -32.82 -14.97
C ILE A 18 -13.80 -32.89 -15.42
N GLU A 19 -13.23 -31.81 -15.94
CA GLU A 19 -11.84 -31.80 -16.37
C GLU A 19 -10.85 -31.89 -15.19
N ALA A 20 -11.17 -31.22 -14.08
CA ALA A 20 -10.37 -31.35 -12.87
C ALA A 20 -10.33 -32.82 -12.38
N GLN A 21 -11.50 -33.45 -12.29
CA GLN A 21 -11.60 -34.86 -11.87
C GLN A 21 -10.84 -35.79 -12.84
N ARG A 22 -11.02 -35.63 -14.16
CA ARG A 22 -10.30 -36.40 -15.16
C ARG A 22 -8.78 -36.28 -15.04
N MET A 23 -8.29 -35.03 -14.86
CA MET A 23 -6.85 -34.78 -14.71
C MET A 23 -6.29 -35.36 -13.41
N MET A 24 -7.07 -35.31 -12.32
CA MET A 24 -6.69 -35.97 -11.05
C MET A 24 -6.56 -37.48 -11.22
N GLU A 25 -7.53 -38.12 -11.83
CA GLU A 25 -7.52 -39.58 -12.11
C GLU A 25 -6.33 -39.98 -13.01
N MET A 26 -6.01 -39.17 -14.03
CA MET A 26 -4.81 -39.40 -14.85
C MET A 26 -3.52 -39.29 -14.02
N ALA A 27 -3.42 -38.26 -13.18
CA ALA A 27 -2.26 -38.06 -12.32
C ALA A 27 -2.09 -39.21 -11.31
N GLU A 28 -3.19 -39.70 -10.72
CA GLU A 28 -3.18 -40.86 -9.81
C GLU A 28 -2.73 -42.16 -10.51
N ARG A 29 -3.04 -42.32 -11.82
CA ARG A 29 -2.56 -43.43 -12.64
C ARG A 29 -1.13 -43.23 -13.17
N GLY A 30 -0.49 -42.09 -12.86
CA GLY A 30 0.84 -41.75 -13.37
C GLY A 30 0.87 -41.37 -14.84
N GLU A 31 -0.27 -41.05 -15.43
CA GLU A 31 -0.38 -40.64 -16.83
C GLU A 31 0.00 -39.16 -16.99
N THR A 32 0.70 -38.82 -18.07
CA THR A 32 1.06 -37.42 -18.39
C THR A 32 -0.16 -36.67 -18.93
N ILE A 33 -0.46 -35.53 -18.32
CA ILE A 33 -1.52 -34.64 -18.78
C ILE A 33 -1.02 -33.82 -19.99
N GLN A 34 -1.46 -34.20 -21.18
CA GLN A 34 -1.10 -33.51 -22.41
C GLN A 34 -1.94 -32.21 -22.62
N GLN A 35 -1.35 -31.27 -23.33
CA GLN A 35 -2.07 -30.07 -23.75
C GLN A 35 -3.02 -30.41 -24.91
N GLN A 36 -4.32 -30.31 -24.65
CA GLN A 36 -5.37 -30.68 -25.60
C GLN A 36 -6.45 -29.62 -25.71
N THR A 37 -7.05 -29.53 -26.90
CA THR A 37 -8.36 -28.90 -27.11
C THR A 37 -9.44 -29.98 -27.02
N ARG A 38 -10.40 -29.79 -26.12
CA ARG A 38 -11.48 -30.70 -25.84
C ARG A 38 -12.84 -30.01 -26.10
N SER A 39 -13.88 -30.77 -26.38
CA SER A 39 -15.26 -30.27 -26.47
C SER A 39 -16.08 -30.80 -25.31
N PHE A 40 -16.94 -29.95 -24.75
CA PHE A 40 -17.89 -30.36 -23.72
C PHE A 40 -19.19 -30.84 -24.33
N ASP A 41 -19.63 -32.03 -23.92
CA ASP A 41 -20.93 -32.59 -24.24
C ASP A 41 -21.87 -32.37 -23.04
N ALA A 42 -22.84 -31.47 -23.22
CA ALA A 42 -23.79 -31.11 -22.17
C ALA A 42 -24.85 -32.21 -21.89
N GLU A 43 -25.13 -33.09 -22.83
CA GLU A 43 -26.08 -34.18 -22.65
C GLU A 43 -25.45 -35.34 -21.90
N ARG A 44 -24.23 -35.71 -22.28
CA ARG A 44 -23.49 -36.80 -21.65
C ARG A 44 -22.71 -36.41 -20.44
N MET A 45 -22.60 -35.10 -20.19
CA MET A 45 -21.80 -34.54 -19.07
C MET A 45 -20.35 -35.01 -19.10
N THR A 46 -19.73 -34.99 -20.28
CA THR A 46 -18.34 -35.43 -20.48
C THR A 46 -17.59 -34.46 -21.38
N THR A 47 -16.30 -34.64 -21.45
CA THR A 47 -15.46 -33.96 -22.43
C THR A 47 -14.79 -34.99 -23.33
N PHE A 48 -14.60 -34.67 -24.60
CA PHE A 48 -13.84 -35.49 -25.53
C PHE A 48 -12.77 -34.67 -26.26
N SER A 49 -11.67 -35.32 -26.61
CA SER A 49 -10.57 -34.65 -27.30
C SER A 49 -10.96 -34.31 -28.73
N LEU A 50 -10.71 -33.06 -29.15
CA LEU A 50 -10.81 -32.62 -30.53
C LEU A 50 -9.48 -32.76 -31.24
N ARG A 51 -8.42 -32.25 -30.61
CA ARG A 51 -7.05 -32.34 -31.10
C ARG A 51 -6.05 -32.22 -29.94
N SER A 52 -4.90 -32.83 -30.03
CA SER A 52 -3.74 -32.52 -29.21
C SER A 52 -3.15 -31.20 -29.70
N LYS A 53 -2.72 -30.33 -28.75
CA LYS A 53 -1.87 -29.20 -29.07
C LYS A 53 -0.43 -29.73 -29.03
N GLU A 54 0.15 -29.95 -30.19
CA GLU A 54 1.57 -30.29 -30.28
C GLU A 54 2.43 -29.07 -29.95
N GLU A 55 3.72 -29.26 -29.77
CA GLU A 55 4.64 -28.19 -29.35
C GLU A 55 4.65 -27.02 -30.36
N ALA A 56 5.18 -25.87 -29.93
CA ALA A 56 5.22 -24.61 -30.70
C ALA A 56 5.78 -24.78 -32.14
N ASN A 57 6.61 -25.80 -32.36
CA ASN A 57 7.16 -26.16 -33.66
C ASN A 57 6.12 -26.52 -34.72
N ASP A 58 4.93 -26.94 -34.29
CA ASP A 58 3.85 -27.34 -35.20
C ASP A 58 3.13 -26.13 -35.84
N TYR A 59 3.31 -24.93 -35.32
CA TYR A 59 2.74 -23.70 -35.87
C TYR A 59 3.51 -23.17 -37.08
N ARG A 60 4.66 -23.79 -37.46
CA ARG A 60 5.47 -23.43 -38.64
C ARG A 60 5.78 -21.95 -38.70
N TYR A 61 6.26 -21.37 -37.57
CA TYR A 61 6.72 -20.00 -37.56
C TYR A 61 7.83 -19.79 -38.59
N PHE A 62 7.61 -18.90 -39.52
CA PHE A 62 8.60 -18.44 -40.49
C PHE A 62 8.62 -16.90 -40.53
N PRO A 63 9.71 -16.28 -40.90
CA PRO A 63 9.79 -14.83 -41.01
C PRO A 63 8.72 -14.30 -41.95
N ASP A 64 8.03 -13.24 -41.56
CA ASP A 64 7.11 -12.53 -42.43
C ASP A 64 7.92 -11.83 -43.55
N PRO A 65 7.59 -12.03 -44.83
CA PRO A 65 8.35 -11.42 -45.91
C PRO A 65 8.25 -9.90 -45.94
N ASP A 66 7.22 -9.32 -45.33
CA ASP A 66 7.01 -7.87 -45.28
C ASP A 66 7.69 -7.22 -44.05
N LEU A 67 8.23 -8.01 -43.13
CA LEU A 67 8.93 -7.53 -41.93
C LEU A 67 10.46 -7.79 -42.05
N PRO A 68 11.29 -6.75 -42.10
CA PRO A 68 12.72 -6.93 -42.09
C PRO A 68 13.21 -7.53 -40.77
N PRO A 69 14.31 -8.29 -40.76
CA PRO A 69 14.92 -8.79 -39.55
C PRO A 69 15.23 -7.67 -38.55
N PHE A 70 14.75 -7.80 -37.33
CA PHE A 70 15.06 -6.85 -36.26
C PHE A 70 16.14 -7.42 -35.36
N LEU A 71 17.24 -6.72 -35.23
CA LEU A 71 18.38 -7.11 -34.40
C LEU A 71 18.54 -6.12 -33.24
N ILE A 72 18.42 -6.64 -32.02
CA ILE A 72 18.72 -5.88 -30.82
C ILE A 72 20.20 -6.08 -30.49
N SER A 73 20.96 -5.01 -30.53
CA SER A 73 22.39 -5.05 -30.20
C SER A 73 22.61 -5.15 -28.69
N ALA A 74 23.75 -5.70 -28.27
CA ALA A 74 24.16 -5.73 -26.89
C ALA A 74 24.19 -4.33 -26.23
N ALA A 75 24.60 -3.32 -27.01
CA ALA A 75 24.61 -1.93 -26.54
C ALA A 75 23.22 -1.39 -26.28
N GLN A 76 22.23 -1.71 -27.10
CA GLN A 76 20.82 -1.32 -26.85
C GLN A 76 20.27 -2.01 -25.62
N LEU A 77 20.58 -3.30 -25.40
CA LEU A 77 20.15 -4.02 -24.19
C LEU A 77 20.76 -3.39 -22.93
N GLU A 78 22.03 -3.00 -22.98
CA GLU A 78 22.69 -2.36 -21.83
C GLU A 78 22.14 -0.96 -21.55
N SER A 79 21.86 -0.18 -22.60
CA SER A 79 21.17 1.11 -22.46
C SER A 79 19.82 0.95 -21.75
N ILE A 80 18.99 0.01 -22.21
CA ILE A 80 17.68 -0.26 -21.60
C ILE A 80 17.85 -0.71 -20.14
N ARG A 81 18.81 -1.57 -19.84
CA ARG A 81 19.08 -2.01 -18.47
C ARG A 81 19.50 -0.88 -17.56
N SER A 82 20.35 0.03 -18.05
CA SER A 82 20.83 1.18 -17.27
C SER A 82 19.73 2.23 -17.01
N GLU A 83 18.75 2.32 -17.89
CA GLU A 83 17.62 3.23 -17.79
C GLU A 83 16.40 2.62 -17.04
N MET A 84 16.45 1.31 -16.77
CA MET A 84 15.36 0.61 -16.13
C MET A 84 15.19 1.07 -14.67
N PRO A 85 14.02 1.59 -14.27
CA PRO A 85 13.79 1.99 -12.89
C PRO A 85 13.79 0.78 -11.95
N GLU A 86 13.97 1.05 -10.67
CA GLU A 86 13.82 0.02 -9.63
C GLU A 86 12.39 -0.55 -9.65
N LEU A 87 12.29 -1.87 -9.64
CA LEU A 87 11.01 -2.56 -9.73
C LEU A 87 10.27 -2.52 -8.37
N PRO A 88 8.92 -2.58 -8.36
CA PRO A 88 8.12 -2.50 -7.13
C PRO A 88 8.56 -3.48 -6.04
N ASP A 89 8.89 -4.72 -6.38
CA ASP A 89 9.36 -5.72 -5.40
C ASP A 89 10.69 -5.32 -4.77
N ALA A 90 11.61 -4.73 -5.54
CA ALA A 90 12.89 -4.25 -5.02
C ALA A 90 12.68 -3.02 -4.11
N ILE A 91 11.81 -2.09 -4.50
CA ILE A 91 11.40 -0.94 -3.69
C ILE A 91 10.80 -1.41 -2.36
N GLN A 92 9.88 -2.37 -2.40
CA GLN A 92 9.28 -2.94 -1.19
C GLN A 92 10.33 -3.52 -0.25
N GLN A 93 11.26 -4.32 -0.76
CA GLN A 93 12.35 -4.90 0.04
C GLN A 93 13.25 -3.82 0.63
N ARG A 94 13.58 -2.80 -0.14
CA ARG A 94 14.36 -1.64 0.33
C ARG A 94 13.63 -0.88 1.45
N TYR A 95 12.33 -0.65 1.33
CA TYR A 95 11.54 0.03 2.35
C TYR A 95 11.47 -0.75 3.67
N ILE A 96 11.35 -2.08 3.58
CA ILE A 96 11.38 -2.95 4.76
C ILE A 96 12.75 -2.92 5.42
N LYS A 97 13.83 -3.07 4.64
CA LYS A 97 15.19 -3.21 5.14
C LYS A 97 15.77 -1.88 5.64
N ASP A 98 15.69 -0.82 4.82
CA ASP A 98 16.41 0.42 5.06
C ASP A 98 15.59 1.42 5.88
N PHE A 99 14.25 1.42 5.71
CA PHE A 99 13.35 2.32 6.43
C PHE A 99 12.55 1.62 7.52
N GLN A 100 12.73 0.31 7.70
CA GLN A 100 12.07 -0.50 8.74
C GLN A 100 10.54 -0.38 8.71
N LEU A 101 9.97 -0.20 7.51
CA LEU A 101 8.54 -0.17 7.35
C LEU A 101 7.95 -1.59 7.48
N PRO A 102 6.74 -1.73 8.05
CA PRO A 102 6.01 -2.99 7.98
C PRO A 102 5.81 -3.44 6.53
N ALA A 103 5.86 -4.74 6.27
CA ALA A 103 5.72 -5.29 4.93
C ALA A 103 4.43 -4.87 4.22
N TYR A 104 3.34 -4.72 4.97
CA TYR A 104 2.07 -4.24 4.45
C TYR A 104 2.16 -2.79 3.94
N ASP A 105 2.75 -1.88 4.73
CA ASP A 105 2.90 -0.48 4.34
C ASP A 105 3.87 -0.32 3.17
N ALA A 106 4.99 -1.05 3.20
CA ALA A 106 5.97 -1.05 2.13
C ALA A 106 5.36 -1.48 0.81
N ARG A 107 4.52 -2.53 0.84
CA ARG A 107 3.76 -2.99 -0.34
C ARG A 107 2.83 -1.91 -0.86
N LEU A 108 1.97 -1.34 -0.01
CA LEU A 108 1.01 -0.31 -0.45
C LEU A 108 1.68 0.95 -1.00
N LEU A 109 2.85 1.33 -0.45
CA LEU A 109 3.63 2.46 -0.96
C LEU A 109 4.29 2.16 -2.31
N SER A 110 4.64 0.90 -2.59
CA SER A 110 5.28 0.50 -3.84
C SER A 110 4.32 0.18 -4.99
N ASP A 111 3.01 0.10 -4.71
CA ASP A 111 1.99 -0.24 -5.72
C ASP A 111 1.79 0.86 -6.77
N GLU A 112 2.01 2.13 -6.42
CA GLU A 112 1.79 3.28 -7.29
C GLU A 112 3.09 4.10 -7.45
N LYS A 113 3.55 4.30 -8.66
CA LYS A 113 4.81 5.01 -8.97
C LYS A 113 4.84 6.44 -8.42
N GLU A 114 3.74 7.15 -8.51
CA GLU A 114 3.59 8.53 -8.04
C GLU A 114 3.68 8.59 -6.51
N LEU A 115 3.15 7.58 -5.83
CA LEU A 115 3.24 7.45 -4.38
C LEU A 115 4.68 7.17 -3.92
N VAL A 116 5.40 6.30 -4.64
CA VAL A 116 6.84 6.05 -4.43
C VAL A 116 7.61 7.36 -4.54
N HIS A 117 7.43 8.10 -5.64
CA HIS A 117 8.16 9.35 -5.88
C HIS A 117 7.88 10.38 -4.78
N TYR A 118 6.63 10.53 -4.38
CA TYR A 118 6.27 11.47 -3.34
C TYR A 118 6.80 11.08 -1.96
N PHE A 119 6.73 9.80 -1.61
CA PHE A 119 7.32 9.27 -0.38
C PHE A 119 8.82 9.53 -0.34
N GLU A 120 9.54 9.15 -1.39
CA GLU A 120 11.00 9.33 -1.48
C GLU A 120 11.42 10.80 -1.47
N ALA A 121 10.66 11.67 -2.11
CA ALA A 121 10.89 13.11 -2.04
C ALA A 121 10.67 13.65 -0.62
N THR A 122 9.66 13.15 0.09
CA THR A 122 9.35 13.61 1.46
C THR A 122 10.43 13.19 2.46
N ILE A 123 10.94 11.96 2.37
CA ILE A 123 11.95 11.44 3.30
C ILE A 123 13.34 12.06 3.11
N GLN A 124 13.55 12.89 2.08
CA GLN A 124 14.75 13.71 1.98
C GLN A 124 14.78 14.81 3.08
N PHE A 125 13.62 15.19 3.59
CA PHE A 125 13.46 16.27 4.58
C PHE A 125 13.18 15.77 6.01
N THR A 126 12.91 14.47 6.19
CA THR A 126 12.66 13.86 7.51
C THR A 126 13.10 12.41 7.55
N LYS A 127 13.47 11.94 8.74
CA LYS A 127 13.77 10.51 8.99
C LYS A 127 12.60 9.75 9.61
N GLN A 128 11.45 10.39 9.73
CA GLN A 128 10.24 9.78 10.31
C GLN A 128 9.49 8.92 9.30
N TYR A 129 10.16 7.92 8.72
CA TYR A 129 9.67 7.12 7.58
C TYR A 129 8.30 6.53 7.83
N LYS A 130 8.10 5.92 9.02
CA LYS A 130 6.79 5.33 9.38
C LYS A 130 5.69 6.38 9.53
N ALA A 131 6.00 7.56 10.06
CA ALA A 131 5.03 8.64 10.17
C ALA A 131 4.64 9.19 8.79
N VAL A 132 5.62 9.36 7.88
CA VAL A 132 5.33 9.74 6.48
C VAL A 132 4.44 8.69 5.81
N ALA A 133 4.75 7.39 5.96
CA ALA A 133 3.93 6.30 5.42
C ALA A 133 2.49 6.37 5.97
N ASN A 134 2.32 6.58 7.28
CA ASN A 134 1.00 6.72 7.90
C ASN A 134 0.19 7.90 7.32
N TRP A 135 0.83 9.03 7.05
CA TRP A 135 0.18 10.18 6.43
C TRP A 135 -0.27 9.89 4.99
N LEU A 136 0.60 9.27 4.20
CA LEU A 136 0.30 8.93 2.81
C LEU A 136 -0.80 7.88 2.69
N LEU A 137 -0.70 6.81 3.45
CA LEU A 137 -1.66 5.68 3.40
C LEU A 137 -2.97 5.94 4.17
N GLY A 138 -2.98 6.96 5.03
CA GLY A 138 -4.16 7.37 5.80
C GLY A 138 -4.79 8.66 5.27
N PRO A 139 -4.54 9.81 5.93
CA PRO A 139 -5.23 11.08 5.64
C PRO A 139 -5.13 11.54 4.18
N ILE A 140 -3.95 11.38 3.54
CA ILE A 140 -3.75 11.82 2.16
C ILE A 140 -4.53 10.92 1.21
N LYS A 141 -4.42 9.59 1.36
CA LYS A 141 -5.16 8.65 0.51
C LYS A 141 -6.67 8.79 0.68
N ALA A 142 -7.15 9.01 1.91
CA ALA A 142 -8.56 9.28 2.16
C ALA A 142 -9.03 10.52 1.43
N TRP A 143 -8.30 11.63 1.55
CA TRP A 143 -8.63 12.88 0.88
C TRP A 143 -8.62 12.76 -0.66
N LEU A 144 -7.62 12.08 -1.23
CA LEU A 144 -7.56 11.83 -2.67
C LEU A 144 -8.79 11.04 -3.14
N ASN A 145 -9.16 9.98 -2.43
CA ASN A 145 -10.34 9.16 -2.76
C ASN A 145 -11.65 9.96 -2.67
N GLU A 146 -11.83 10.78 -1.63
CA GLU A 146 -13.01 11.62 -1.45
C GLU A 146 -13.16 12.66 -2.58
N ASN A 147 -12.05 13.14 -3.12
CA ASN A 147 -12.05 14.14 -4.19
C ASN A 147 -11.91 13.54 -5.60
N ASN A 148 -11.84 12.19 -5.73
CA ASN A 148 -11.57 11.48 -6.98
C ASN A 148 -10.30 12.00 -7.70
N LEU A 149 -9.23 12.20 -6.94
CA LEU A 149 -7.93 12.66 -7.42
C LEU A 149 -6.88 11.55 -7.31
N ASN A 150 -5.87 11.61 -8.17
CA ASN A 150 -4.67 10.79 -8.11
C ASN A 150 -3.53 11.55 -7.42
N MET A 151 -2.45 10.81 -7.08
CA MET A 151 -1.31 11.38 -6.36
C MET A 151 -0.56 12.48 -7.14
N ASP A 152 -0.55 12.42 -8.47
CA ASP A 152 0.01 13.45 -9.36
C ASP A 152 -0.72 14.81 -9.27
N GLN A 153 -1.97 14.81 -8.81
CA GLN A 153 -2.80 16.01 -8.61
C GLN A 153 -2.72 16.54 -7.18
N PHE A 154 -1.96 15.88 -6.30
CA PHE A 154 -1.80 16.29 -4.91
C PHE A 154 -0.91 17.54 -4.82
N LYS A 155 -1.42 18.62 -4.22
CA LYS A 155 -0.80 19.94 -4.27
C LYS A 155 0.18 20.25 -3.14
N LEU A 156 0.09 19.54 -2.01
CA LEU A 156 1.00 19.78 -0.89
C LEU A 156 2.40 19.28 -1.27
N GLU A 157 3.39 20.14 -1.16
CA GLU A 157 4.75 19.75 -1.53
C GLU A 157 5.41 18.87 -0.44
N PRO A 158 6.35 17.97 -0.82
CA PRO A 158 7.04 17.08 0.11
C PRO A 158 7.68 17.77 1.33
N PRO A 159 8.32 18.96 1.22
CA PRO A 159 8.86 19.66 2.39
C PRO A 159 7.80 20.08 3.41
N GLN A 160 6.59 20.48 2.96
CA GLN A 160 5.50 20.85 3.85
C GLN A 160 4.95 19.63 4.59
N LEU A 161 4.80 18.49 3.89
CA LEU A 161 4.43 17.26 4.58
C LEU A 161 5.47 16.85 5.60
N ALA A 162 6.76 16.91 5.27
CA ALA A 162 7.83 16.61 6.22
C ALA A 162 7.77 17.50 7.47
N ARG A 163 7.55 18.81 7.32
CA ARG A 163 7.37 19.74 8.45
C ARG A 163 6.13 19.41 9.29
N LEU A 164 5.02 19.05 8.64
CA LEU A 164 3.81 18.61 9.32
C LEU A 164 4.07 17.33 10.15
N VAL A 165 4.77 16.38 9.58
CA VAL A 165 5.19 15.14 10.27
C VAL A 165 6.08 15.45 11.49
N GLU A 166 7.05 16.35 11.35
CA GLU A 166 7.94 16.75 12.45
C GLU A 166 7.19 17.48 13.57
N LEU A 167 6.19 18.32 13.24
CA LEU A 167 5.34 18.96 14.25
C LEU A 167 4.58 17.93 15.10
N VAL A 168 4.05 16.90 14.47
CA VAL A 168 3.36 15.82 15.17
C VAL A 168 4.35 14.97 15.97
N HIS A 169 5.49 14.61 15.36
CA HIS A 169 6.50 13.77 16.00
C HIS A 169 7.12 14.44 17.23
N SER A 170 7.33 15.76 17.19
CA SER A 170 7.83 16.54 18.34
C SER A 170 6.78 16.75 19.44
N GLY A 171 5.57 16.24 19.30
CA GLY A 171 4.49 16.40 20.28
C GLY A 171 3.90 17.81 20.36
N LYS A 172 4.31 18.74 19.47
CA LYS A 172 3.78 20.11 19.43
C LYS A 172 2.32 20.18 18.98
N ILE A 173 1.86 19.18 18.25
CA ILE A 173 0.46 19.02 17.85
C ILE A 173 0.10 17.54 17.85
N SER A 174 -1.12 17.20 18.29
CA SER A 174 -1.58 15.81 18.21
C SER A 174 -1.87 15.42 16.75
N PHE A 175 -1.69 14.12 16.42
CA PHE A 175 -2.01 13.62 15.09
C PHE A 175 -3.48 13.88 14.71
N SER A 176 -4.40 13.75 15.65
CA SER A 176 -5.83 14.03 15.43
C SER A 176 -6.08 15.49 15.05
N SER A 177 -5.50 16.44 15.78
CA SER A 177 -5.62 17.87 15.47
C SER A 177 -4.93 18.23 14.16
N ALA A 178 -3.77 17.61 13.88
CA ALA A 178 -3.05 17.80 12.64
C ALA A 178 -3.85 17.32 11.43
N SER A 179 -4.41 16.10 11.48
CA SER A 179 -5.16 15.51 10.37
C SER A 179 -6.53 16.16 10.14
N SER A 180 -7.23 16.54 11.23
CA SER A 180 -8.61 17.07 11.10
C SER A 180 -8.69 18.59 10.91
N ARG A 181 -7.68 19.34 11.36
CA ARG A 181 -7.73 20.82 11.36
C ARG A 181 -6.62 21.46 10.57
N LEU A 182 -5.36 21.02 10.72
CA LEU A 182 -4.23 21.65 10.04
C LEU A 182 -4.10 21.20 8.60
N PHE A 183 -4.19 19.89 8.34
CA PHE A 183 -4.06 19.31 7.00
C PHE A 183 -5.05 19.85 5.97
N PRO A 184 -6.37 19.98 6.25
CA PRO A 184 -7.30 20.60 5.32
C PRO A 184 -6.93 22.04 4.98
N ARG A 185 -6.44 22.83 5.93
CA ARG A 185 -5.98 24.20 5.70
C ARG A 185 -4.71 24.28 4.87
N LEU A 186 -3.80 23.33 5.04
CA LEU A 186 -2.61 23.22 4.19
C LEU A 186 -2.99 22.89 2.74
N LEU A 187 -4.04 22.12 2.51
CA LEU A 187 -4.53 21.84 1.16
C LEU A 187 -5.16 23.06 0.49
N GLU A 188 -5.79 23.97 1.26
CA GLU A 188 -6.28 25.27 0.78
C GLU A 188 -5.11 26.23 0.49
N GLN A 189 -4.00 26.11 1.22
CA GLN A 189 -2.84 26.99 1.14
C GLN A 189 -1.53 26.15 1.04
N PRO A 190 -1.28 25.46 -0.09
CA PRO A 190 -0.19 24.49 -0.20
C PRO A 190 1.21 25.04 0.03
N SER A 191 1.41 26.34 -0.17
CA SER A 191 2.69 27.00 0.05
C SER A 191 2.86 27.56 1.47
N ALA A 192 1.84 27.44 2.34
CA ALA A 192 1.94 27.93 3.71
C ALA A 192 2.88 27.06 4.55
N ASP A 193 3.61 27.69 5.47
CA ASP A 193 4.42 26.97 6.45
C ASP A 193 3.50 26.32 7.48
N PRO A 194 3.60 25.00 7.70
CA PRO A 194 2.77 24.26 8.67
C PRO A 194 2.88 24.80 10.09
N VAL A 195 4.05 25.31 10.51
CA VAL A 195 4.26 25.86 11.85
C VAL A 195 3.50 27.18 12.02
N ILE A 196 3.61 28.07 11.02
CA ILE A 196 2.92 29.36 11.06
C ILE A 196 1.41 29.14 11.06
N LEU A 197 0.92 28.22 10.21
CA LEU A 197 -0.50 27.92 10.13
C LEU A 197 -1.01 27.26 11.43
N ALA A 198 -0.24 26.33 12.02
CA ALA A 198 -0.60 25.73 13.31
C ALA A 198 -0.68 26.76 14.44
N THR A 199 0.24 27.74 14.44
CA THR A 199 0.24 28.85 15.40
C THR A 199 -1.02 29.73 15.23
N SER A 200 -1.34 30.11 13.99
CA SER A 200 -2.51 30.96 13.72
C SER A 200 -3.84 30.27 14.07
N LEU A 201 -3.88 28.95 13.97
CA LEU A 201 -5.04 28.12 14.33
C LEU A 201 -5.08 27.76 15.82
N GLN A 202 -4.10 28.21 16.62
CA GLN A 202 -3.96 27.90 18.04
C GLN A 202 -3.96 26.37 18.31
N LEU A 203 -3.24 25.61 17.46
CA LEU A 203 -3.17 24.16 17.57
C LEU A 203 -1.93 23.67 18.31
N LEU A 204 -0.94 24.57 18.52
CA LEU A 204 0.27 24.20 19.24
C LEU A 204 -0.05 23.94 20.72
N GLN A 205 0.47 22.83 21.21
CA GLN A 205 0.36 22.48 22.64
C GLN A 205 1.50 23.21 23.37
N ASP A 206 1.16 24.26 24.10
CA ASP A 206 2.10 25.05 24.89
C ASP A 206 2.45 24.43 26.26
N ALA A 207 1.82 23.30 26.60
CA ALA A 207 2.11 22.63 27.86
C ALA A 207 3.45 21.88 27.78
N GLY A 208 4.53 22.57 28.07
CA GLY A 208 5.81 21.94 28.39
C GLY A 208 5.63 20.95 29.57
N GLU A 209 6.48 19.93 29.63
CA GLU A 209 6.47 18.93 30.74
C GLU A 209 6.43 19.63 32.11
N ASP A 210 7.16 20.75 32.27
CA ASP A 210 7.19 21.56 33.48
C ASP A 210 5.80 22.11 33.89
N GLN A 211 4.97 22.46 32.95
CA GLN A 211 3.64 23.02 33.21
C GLN A 211 2.63 21.93 33.58
N ILE A 212 2.75 20.76 32.98
CA ILE A 212 1.95 19.56 33.33
C ILE A 212 2.34 19.12 34.73
N GLU A 213 3.64 19.09 35.05
CA GLU A 213 4.12 18.72 36.37
C GLU A 213 3.62 19.71 37.46
N GLN A 214 3.65 21.01 37.17
CA GLN A 214 3.07 22.03 38.08
C GLN A 214 1.58 21.81 38.28
N TRP A 215 0.79 21.55 37.27
CA TRP A 215 -0.64 21.26 37.41
C TRP A 215 -0.88 19.99 38.22
N VAL A 216 -0.13 18.91 37.96
CA VAL A 216 -0.21 17.68 38.75
C VAL A 216 0.10 17.96 40.23
N VAL A 217 1.15 18.67 40.51
CA VAL A 217 1.53 19.07 41.92
C VAL A 217 0.41 19.90 42.53
N GLU A 218 -0.15 20.85 41.80
CA GLU A 218 -1.24 21.69 42.30
C GLU A 218 -2.50 20.87 42.61
N VAL A 219 -2.92 19.96 41.72
CA VAL A 219 -4.07 19.08 41.94
C VAL A 219 -3.84 18.17 43.15
N LEU A 220 -2.67 17.55 43.24
CA LEU A 220 -2.32 16.67 44.38
C LEU A 220 -2.29 17.42 45.69
N SER A 221 -1.80 18.67 45.69
CA SER A 221 -1.77 19.51 46.89
C SER A 221 -3.15 19.93 47.38
N LYS A 222 -4.14 20.05 46.48
CA LYS A 222 -5.52 20.39 46.84
C LYS A 222 -6.29 19.21 47.45
N MET A 223 -5.79 17.97 47.29
CA MET A 223 -6.50 16.76 47.73
C MET A 223 -5.62 15.79 48.54
N PRO A 224 -4.98 16.24 49.64
CA PRO A 224 -3.98 15.44 50.36
C PRO A 224 -4.59 14.14 50.95
N GLU A 225 -5.84 14.17 51.41
CA GLU A 225 -6.51 12.97 51.95
C GLU A 225 -6.71 11.90 50.88
N LYS A 226 -7.11 12.30 49.65
CA LYS A 226 -7.34 11.39 48.54
C LYS A 226 -6.01 10.81 48.02
N VAL A 227 -4.95 11.58 48.02
CA VAL A 227 -3.58 11.12 47.72
C VAL A 227 -3.16 10.04 48.73
N ALA A 228 -3.42 10.26 50.01
CA ALA A 228 -3.14 9.27 51.06
C ALA A 228 -3.94 7.96 50.87
N GLU A 229 -5.20 8.05 50.48
CA GLU A 229 -6.04 6.89 50.17
C GLU A 229 -5.54 6.14 48.89
N TYR A 230 -5.11 6.86 47.87
CA TYR A 230 -4.53 6.28 46.70
C TYR A 230 -3.23 5.51 47.01
N LYS A 231 -2.34 6.10 47.78
CA LYS A 231 -1.09 5.45 48.26
C LYS A 231 -1.37 4.21 49.13
N LYS A 232 -2.52 4.13 49.81
CA LYS A 232 -2.98 2.95 50.57
C LYS A 232 -3.63 1.87 49.69
N GLY A 233 -3.61 2.03 48.34
CA GLY A 233 -4.01 1.00 47.40
C GLY A 233 -5.37 1.22 46.70
N LYS A 234 -6.08 2.32 46.92
CA LYS A 234 -7.34 2.66 46.24
C LYS A 234 -7.05 3.23 44.83
N LYS A 235 -6.57 2.37 43.92
CA LYS A 235 -6.13 2.78 42.55
C LYS A 235 -7.24 3.44 41.71
N GLY A 236 -8.53 3.21 41.99
CA GLY A 236 -9.65 3.83 41.27
C GLY A 236 -9.74 5.36 41.45
N LEU A 237 -9.00 5.96 42.42
CA LEU A 237 -8.94 7.40 42.61
C LEU A 237 -8.13 8.15 41.57
N ILE A 238 -7.39 7.45 40.70
CA ILE A 238 -6.55 8.08 39.64
C ILE A 238 -7.39 8.97 38.73
N GLY A 239 -8.62 8.54 38.39
CA GLY A 239 -9.54 9.33 37.56
C GLY A 239 -10.04 10.63 38.19
N LEU A 240 -9.83 10.80 39.51
CA LEU A 240 -10.18 12.03 40.22
C LEU A 240 -9.07 13.08 40.16
N PHE A 241 -7.84 12.64 39.85
CA PHE A 241 -6.66 13.50 39.72
C PHE A 241 -6.39 13.91 38.25
N MET A 242 -7.04 13.25 37.29
CA MET A 242 -7.01 13.57 35.85
C MET A 242 -8.12 14.56 35.51
#